data_03e6af3ab8f7b940e40d97933d387905
#
_entry.id   03e6af3ab8f7b940e40d97933d387905
#
_cell.length_a   1.000
_cell.length_b   1.000
_cell.length_c   1.000
_cell.angle_alpha   90.00
_cell.angle_beta   90.00
_cell.angle_gamma   90.00
#
_symmetry.space_group_name_H-M   'P 1'
#
loop_
_entity.id
_entity.type
_entity.pdbx_description
1 polymer ?
#
loop_
_entity_poly.entity_id
_entity_poly.type
_entity_poly.pdbx_seq_one_letter_code
_entity_poly.pdbx_strand_id
1 'polypeptide(L)' 'MAEGSSTYANRKALFEHRRAAVEEQMRALEKTLAMVEFKCWYYEKAMADGSEDEINKMLPDKLPPDIQKIYEKAHAKE' A
#
# COMPACT_ATOMS: atom_id res chain seq x y z
N MET A 1 19.48 -1.90 40.06
CA MET A 1 19.32 -3.37 40.09
C MET A 1 19.50 -3.94 38.70
N ALA A 2 20.27 -4.99 38.58
CA ALA A 2 20.55 -5.62 37.30
C ALA A 2 19.29 -6.12 36.62
N GLU A 3 18.33 -6.60 37.41
CA GLU A 3 17.05 -7.07 36.90
C GLU A 3 16.25 -6.00 36.20
N GLY A 4 16.31 -4.74 36.67
CA GLY A 4 15.64 -3.63 36.03
C GLY A 4 16.16 -3.36 34.65
N SER A 5 17.47 -3.33 34.45
CA SER A 5 18.12 -3.18 33.16
C SER A 5 17.74 -4.29 32.20
N SER A 6 17.79 -5.54 32.67
CA SER A 6 17.45 -6.71 31.90
C SER A 6 16.00 -6.66 31.42
N THR A 7 15.09 -6.25 32.31
CA THR A 7 13.67 -6.10 31.99
C THR A 7 13.44 -5.05 30.93
N TYR A 8 14.13 -3.92 31.01
CA TYR A 8 14.00 -2.84 30.02
C TYR A 8 14.47 -3.32 28.65
N ALA A 9 15.59 -4.02 28.60
CA ALA A 9 16.10 -4.56 27.34
C ALA A 9 15.13 -5.56 26.71
N ASN A 10 14.55 -6.43 27.53
CA ASN A 10 13.57 -7.40 27.06
C ASN A 10 12.30 -6.73 26.53
N ARG A 11 11.83 -5.71 27.23
CA ARG A 11 10.66 -4.95 26.81
C ARG A 11 10.91 -4.21 25.49
N LYS A 12 12.09 -3.61 25.37
CA LYS A 12 12.49 -2.93 24.14
C LYS A 12 12.49 -3.90 22.97
N ALA A 13 13.10 -5.07 23.14
CA ALA A 13 13.14 -6.10 22.10
C ALA A 13 11.74 -6.54 21.69
N LEU A 14 10.83 -6.72 22.65
CA LEU A 14 9.45 -7.08 22.40
C LEU A 14 8.75 -6.02 21.54
N PHE A 15 8.90 -4.75 21.89
CA PHE A 15 8.26 -3.67 21.16
C PHE A 15 8.89 -3.43 19.79
N GLU A 16 10.18 -3.63 19.64
CA GLU A 16 10.84 -3.59 18.33
C GLU A 16 10.27 -4.67 17.41
N HIS A 17 10.04 -5.85 17.95
CA HIS A 17 9.45 -6.96 17.21
C HIS A 17 8.02 -6.63 16.78
N ARG A 18 7.24 -6.06 17.70
CA ARG A 18 5.87 -5.63 17.40
C ARG A 18 5.84 -4.52 16.36
N ARG A 19 6.77 -3.58 16.45
CA ARG A 19 6.88 -2.50 15.48
C ARG A 19 7.11 -3.05 14.07
N ALA A 20 8.04 -3.99 13.93
CA ALA A 20 8.33 -4.62 12.65
C ALA A 20 7.09 -5.30 12.07
N ALA A 21 6.34 -6.01 12.91
CA ALA A 21 5.10 -6.68 12.49
C ALA A 21 4.05 -5.68 12.04
N VAL A 22 3.88 -4.58 12.77
CA VAL A 22 2.92 -3.53 12.44
C VAL A 22 3.33 -2.83 11.13
N GLU A 23 4.61 -2.54 10.97
CA GLU A 23 5.11 -1.92 9.74
C GLU A 23 4.83 -2.80 8.52
N GLU A 24 5.00 -4.11 8.68
CA GLU A 24 4.69 -5.05 7.62
C GLU A 24 3.20 -5.06 7.28
N GLN A 25 2.34 -5.03 8.31
CA GLN A 25 0.89 -4.93 8.12
C GLN A 25 0.51 -3.63 7.43
N MET A 26 1.17 -2.53 7.78
CA MET A 26 0.94 -1.23 7.15
C MET A 26 1.29 -1.27 5.67
N ARG A 27 2.41 -1.88 5.32
CA ARG A 27 2.81 -2.02 3.90
C ARG A 27 1.78 -2.80 3.11
N ALA A 28 1.28 -3.88 3.69
CA ALA A 28 0.23 -4.68 3.06
C ALA A 28 -1.06 -3.89 2.88
N LEU A 29 -1.45 -3.12 3.90
CA LEU A 29 -2.64 -2.27 3.84
C LEU A 29 -2.47 -1.12 2.86
N GLU A 30 -1.30 -0.52 2.78
CA GLU A 30 -1.00 0.54 1.81
C GLU A 30 -1.17 0.03 0.38
N LYS A 31 -0.69 -1.17 0.12
CA LYS A 31 -0.86 -1.81 -1.18
C LYS A 31 -2.33 -2.06 -1.48
N THR A 32 -3.08 -2.54 -0.50
CA THR A 32 -4.53 -2.75 -0.63
C THR A 32 -5.25 -1.43 -0.87
N LEU A 33 -4.88 -0.38 -0.13
CA LEU A 33 -5.46 0.94 -0.31
C LEU A 33 -5.21 1.46 -1.72
N ALA A 34 -3.98 1.31 -2.22
CA ALA A 34 -3.63 1.73 -3.57
C ALA A 34 -4.48 1.00 -4.62
N MET A 35 -4.71 -0.28 -4.43
CA MET A 35 -5.57 -1.08 -5.31
C MET A 35 -7.00 -0.55 -5.30
N VAL A 36 -7.55 -0.25 -4.11
CA VAL A 36 -8.91 0.28 -3.98
C VAL A 36 -9.01 1.67 -4.60
N GLU A 37 -8.03 2.54 -4.36
CA GLU A 37 -8.00 3.87 -4.95
C GLU A 37 -7.95 3.81 -6.48
N PHE A 38 -7.16 2.90 -7.03
CA PHE A 38 -7.10 2.66 -8.47
C PHE A 38 -8.47 2.22 -9.00
N LYS A 39 -9.13 1.30 -8.31
CA LYS A 39 -10.46 0.81 -8.71
C LYS A 39 -11.52 1.90 -8.67
N CYS A 40 -11.46 2.79 -7.69
CA CYS A 40 -12.35 3.93 -7.61
C CYS A 40 -12.20 4.83 -8.84
N TRP A 41 -10.96 5.18 -9.18
CA TRP A 41 -10.67 5.98 -10.36
C TRP A 41 -11.11 5.24 -11.63
N TYR A 42 -10.82 3.96 -11.70
CA TYR A 42 -11.14 3.12 -12.86
C TYR A 42 -12.63 3.17 -13.19
N TYR A 43 -13.45 2.93 -12.18
CA TYR A 43 -14.90 2.89 -12.42
C TYR A 43 -15.50 4.27 -12.61
N GLU A 44 -14.98 5.29 -11.96
CA GLU A 44 -15.41 6.67 -12.22
C GLU A 44 -15.16 7.06 -13.66
N LYS A 45 -13.98 6.74 -14.18
CA LYS A 45 -13.62 7.03 -15.57
C LYS A 45 -14.45 6.20 -16.54
N ALA A 46 -14.65 4.93 -16.25
CA ALA A 46 -15.48 4.06 -17.08
C ALA A 46 -16.92 4.58 -17.19
N MET A 47 -17.47 5.06 -16.07
CA MET A 47 -18.81 5.65 -16.05
C MET A 47 -18.86 6.94 -16.88
N ALA A 48 -17.85 7.78 -16.76
CA ALA A 48 -17.77 9.04 -17.50
C ALA A 48 -17.64 8.81 -19.01
N ASP A 49 -16.83 7.82 -19.39
CA ASP A 49 -16.56 7.51 -20.80
C ASP A 49 -17.61 6.58 -21.41
N GLY A 50 -18.39 5.91 -20.57
CA GLY A 50 -19.38 4.94 -21.03
C GLY A 50 -18.77 3.58 -21.41
N SER A 51 -17.46 3.39 -21.26
CA SER A 51 -16.79 2.11 -21.50
C SER A 51 -15.40 2.10 -20.86
N GLU A 52 -14.78 0.92 -20.82
CA GLU A 52 -13.45 0.71 -20.27
C GLU A 52 -12.35 0.79 -21.33
N ASP A 53 -12.70 1.02 -22.58
CA ASP A 53 -11.76 0.95 -23.70
C ASP A 53 -10.61 1.94 -23.56
N GLU A 54 -10.90 3.17 -23.18
CA GLU A 54 -9.87 4.21 -23.02
C GLU A 54 -8.90 3.85 -21.90
N ILE A 55 -9.40 3.29 -20.81
CA ILE A 55 -8.56 2.88 -19.67
C ILE A 55 -7.63 1.74 -20.09
N ASN A 56 -8.16 0.77 -20.82
CA ASN A 56 -7.38 -0.38 -21.28
C ASN A 56 -6.26 0.05 -22.22
N LYS A 57 -6.47 1.12 -23.00
CA LYS A 57 -5.43 1.69 -23.85
C LYS A 57 -4.31 2.35 -23.04
N MET A 58 -4.62 2.86 -21.85
CA MET A 58 -3.65 3.52 -20.98
C MET A 58 -2.84 2.55 -20.13
N LEU A 59 -3.32 1.33 -19.93
CA LEU A 59 -2.62 0.33 -19.15
C LEU A 59 -1.49 -0.31 -19.97
N PRO A 60 -0.38 -0.66 -19.34
CA PRO A 60 -0.06 -0.48 -17.91
C PRO A 60 0.70 0.80 -17.57
N ASP A 61 1.16 1.59 -18.54
CA ASP A 61 2.13 2.65 -18.30
C ASP A 61 1.76 4.04 -18.87
N LYS A 62 0.55 4.19 -19.35
CA LYS A 62 0.07 5.45 -19.95
C LYS A 62 -1.00 6.15 -19.12
N LEU A 63 -1.12 5.79 -17.85
CA LEU A 63 -2.07 6.40 -16.92
C LEU A 63 -1.62 7.81 -16.55
N PRO A 64 -2.54 8.68 -16.08
CA PRO A 64 -2.14 9.98 -15.51
C PRO A 64 -1.08 9.77 -14.44
N PRO A 65 -0.13 10.72 -14.25
CA PRO A 65 1.02 10.49 -13.36
C PRO A 65 0.66 10.07 -11.93
N ASP A 66 -0.34 10.68 -11.33
CA ASP A 66 -0.78 10.34 -9.98
C ASP A 66 -1.43 8.96 -9.92
N ILE A 67 -2.22 8.61 -10.92
CA ILE A 67 -2.87 7.31 -11.02
C ILE A 67 -1.83 6.24 -11.37
N GLN A 68 -0.85 6.59 -12.19
CA GLN A 68 0.25 5.68 -12.52
C GLN A 68 1.02 5.26 -11.27
N LYS A 69 1.29 6.20 -10.36
CA LYS A 69 1.96 5.91 -9.09
C LYS A 69 1.13 4.96 -8.22
N ILE A 70 -0.17 5.18 -8.16
CA ILE A 70 -1.10 4.32 -7.41
C ILE A 70 -1.10 2.92 -8.00
N TYR A 71 -1.17 2.82 -9.32
CA TYR A 71 -1.15 1.54 -10.03
C TYR A 71 0.14 0.77 -9.75
N GLU A 72 1.28 1.44 -9.85
CA GLU A 72 2.58 0.83 -9.61
C GLU A 72 2.71 0.36 -8.16
N LYS A 73 2.23 1.15 -7.21
CA LYS A 73 2.24 0.79 -5.79
C LYS A 73 1.38 -0.44 -5.54
N ALA A 74 0.20 -0.51 -6.16
CA ALA A 74 -0.72 -1.65 -6.02
C ALA A 74 -0.12 -2.94 -6.57
N HIS A 75 0.75 -2.84 -7.57
CA HIS A 75 1.37 -3.99 -8.23
C HIS A 75 2.83 -4.18 -7.87
N ALA A 76 3.34 -3.41 -6.91
CA ALA A 76 4.72 -3.52 -6.48
C ALA A 76 4.98 -4.88 -5.83
N LYS A 77 6.13 -5.43 -6.12
CA LYS A 77 6.61 -6.64 -5.45
C LYS A 77 7.49 -6.21 -4.29
N GLU A 78 7.33 -6.84 -3.18
CA GLU A 78 8.17 -6.59 -2.01
C GLU A 78 9.51 -7.33 -2.11
#